data_b6149349973b1eae2be8b82e55140e40
#
_entry.id   b6149349973b1eae2be8b82e55140e40
#
_cell.length_a   1.000
_cell.length_b   1.000
_cell.length_c   1.000
_cell.angle_alpha   90.00
_cell.angle_beta   90.00
_cell.angle_gamma   90.00
#
_symmetry.space_group_name_H-M   'P 1'
#
loop_
_entity.id
_entity.type
_entity.pdbx_description
1 polymer ?
#
loop_
_entity_poly.entity_id
_entity_poly.type
_entity_poly.pdbx_seq_one_letter_code
_entity_poly.pdbx_strand_id
1 'polypeptide(L)'
;MSFVHLQVKSSYSFLQSTINIKEYVRYIKSLGLSTCAITDHQVLHGAYEFYQICKQEEVKPVIGMSVDVYLNQEQRPLTFYLYAKDFKGYQSLVNLSNLIQLEKERVTLKHILQSEQVIPVVSFYDTFVEELIYLDDQHKLNEIVDTFNQLQHFYVKVDPITSSKNLVTEWFSTRNDLKKRLVLMCDVRYLKVSDRVGFEALYAMHQSTTVSNVRREANVGTHLLTLNEIVEQFGQDWERAQKRSVEVVDQCEMTMPNNGLIFRHIRRRMVYLLMNI
;
A
#
# COMPACT_ATOMS: atom_id res chain seq x y z
N MET A 1 -17.65 -12.80 9.30
CA MET A 1 -16.34 -12.79 8.59
C MET A 1 -15.74 -11.41 8.79
N SER A 2 -14.45 -11.31 9.04
CA SER A 2 -13.74 -10.04 9.20
C SER A 2 -12.83 -9.83 8.00
N PHE A 3 -12.79 -8.61 7.49
CA PHE A 3 -11.91 -8.16 6.41
C PHE A 3 -11.37 -6.78 6.77
N VAL A 4 -10.13 -6.50 6.44
CA VAL A 4 -9.54 -5.17 6.63
C VAL A 4 -9.00 -4.68 5.29
N HIS A 5 -9.42 -3.48 4.89
CA HIS A 5 -8.85 -2.81 3.74
C HIS A 5 -7.40 -2.44 4.02
N LEU A 6 -6.47 -3.18 3.44
CA LEU A 6 -5.04 -2.95 3.62
C LEU A 6 -4.49 -1.88 2.68
N GLN A 7 -5.06 -1.71 1.49
CA GLN A 7 -4.63 -0.72 0.52
C GLN A 7 -5.59 0.48 0.50
N VAL A 8 -5.28 1.46 1.32
CA VAL A 8 -6.05 2.71 1.43
C VAL A 8 -5.11 3.89 1.29
N LYS A 9 -5.28 4.68 0.25
CA LYS A 9 -4.55 5.94 0.06
C LYS A 9 -5.35 7.09 0.64
N SER A 10 -4.67 7.99 1.36
CA SER A 10 -5.28 9.24 1.83
C SER A 10 -4.97 10.40 0.88
N SER A 11 -5.49 11.58 1.19
CA SER A 11 -5.18 12.83 0.49
C SER A 11 -3.69 13.21 0.51
N TYR A 12 -2.89 12.57 1.37
CA TYR A 12 -1.43 12.71 1.38
C TYR A 12 -0.74 11.97 0.21
N SER A 13 -1.42 11.04 -0.44
CA SER A 13 -1.06 10.55 -1.78
C SER A 13 -1.55 11.55 -2.82
N PHE A 14 -0.72 12.57 -3.10
CA PHE A 14 -1.08 13.77 -3.85
C PHE A 14 -1.80 13.45 -5.17
N LEU A 15 -2.98 14.01 -5.37
CA LEU A 15 -3.88 13.81 -6.53
C LEU A 15 -4.31 12.35 -6.79
N GLN A 16 -4.08 11.42 -5.85
CA GLN A 16 -4.41 10.01 -6.04
C GLN A 16 -5.56 9.51 -5.17
N SER A 17 -6.04 10.32 -4.22
CA SER A 17 -7.15 9.97 -3.32
C SER A 17 -7.84 11.21 -2.77
N THR A 18 -9.15 11.10 -2.54
CA THR A 18 -9.96 12.13 -1.89
C THR A 18 -10.18 11.87 -0.40
N ILE A 19 -9.57 10.83 0.16
CA ILE A 19 -9.83 10.38 1.52
C ILE A 19 -9.19 11.33 2.53
N ASN A 20 -10.03 12.02 3.31
CA ASN A 20 -9.62 12.69 4.54
C ASN A 20 -9.46 11.67 5.68
N ILE A 21 -8.34 11.69 6.39
CA ILE A 21 -8.00 10.71 7.43
C ILE A 21 -9.06 10.66 8.54
N LYS A 22 -9.52 11.83 9.01
CA LYS A 22 -10.50 11.90 10.09
C LYS A 22 -11.86 11.34 9.68
N GLU A 23 -12.31 11.65 8.48
CA GLU A 23 -13.56 11.11 7.93
C GLU A 23 -13.45 9.59 7.72
N TYR A 24 -12.32 9.12 7.24
CA TYR A 24 -12.05 7.70 7.06
C TYR A 24 -12.16 6.90 8.34
N VAL A 25 -11.43 7.30 9.39
CA VAL A 25 -11.44 6.58 10.67
C VAL A 25 -12.85 6.57 11.29
N ARG A 26 -13.57 7.69 11.23
CA ARG A 26 -14.95 7.75 11.70
C ARG A 26 -15.91 6.92 10.87
N TYR A 27 -15.69 6.86 9.57
CA TYR A 27 -16.49 6.01 8.69
C TYR A 27 -16.27 4.53 9.00
N ILE A 28 -15.03 4.10 9.19
CA ILE A 28 -14.69 2.74 9.65
C ILE A 28 -15.42 2.41 10.96
N LYS A 29 -15.36 3.31 11.96
CA LYS A 29 -16.06 3.12 13.24
C LYS A 29 -17.58 3.02 13.05
N SER A 30 -18.16 3.83 12.17
CA SER A 30 -19.61 3.80 11.88
C SER A 30 -20.07 2.49 11.23
N LEU A 31 -19.18 1.79 10.54
CA LEU A 31 -19.40 0.45 9.97
C LEU A 31 -19.23 -0.67 11.01
N GLY A 32 -18.93 -0.34 12.28
CA GLY A 32 -18.67 -1.31 13.34
C GLY A 32 -17.32 -2.03 13.21
N LEU A 33 -16.39 -1.49 12.39
CA LEU A 33 -15.06 -2.04 12.23
C LEU A 33 -14.11 -1.44 13.29
N SER A 34 -13.27 -2.28 13.87
CA SER A 34 -12.34 -1.90 14.93
C SER A 34 -10.91 -1.67 14.46
N THR A 35 -10.64 -1.81 13.18
CA THR A 35 -9.29 -1.72 12.62
C THR A 35 -9.32 -1.07 11.24
N CYS A 36 -8.34 -0.22 10.97
CA CYS A 36 -8.14 0.36 9.65
C CYS A 36 -6.65 0.52 9.33
N ALA A 37 -6.32 0.55 8.03
CA ALA A 37 -4.97 0.74 7.56
C ALA A 37 -4.85 1.97 6.65
N ILE A 38 -3.65 2.54 6.58
CA ILE A 38 -3.27 3.57 5.62
C ILE A 38 -2.01 3.13 4.88
N THR A 39 -1.96 3.36 3.56
CA THR A 39 -0.82 2.96 2.70
C THR A 39 -0.58 4.01 1.63
N ASP A 40 -0.21 5.22 2.05
CA ASP A 40 0.12 6.29 1.12
C ASP A 40 1.36 5.95 0.28
N HIS A 41 1.42 6.50 -0.92
CA HIS A 41 2.46 6.18 -1.89
C HIS A 41 3.77 6.92 -1.57
N GLN A 42 4.79 6.16 -1.15
CA GLN A 42 6.16 6.62 -0.88
C GLN A 42 6.29 7.71 0.19
N VAL A 43 5.23 8.00 0.94
CA VAL A 43 5.21 9.02 1.99
C VAL A 43 4.50 8.53 3.26
N LEU A 44 4.86 9.14 4.40
CA LEU A 44 4.25 8.87 5.72
C LEU A 44 3.70 10.14 6.36
N HIS A 45 3.41 11.17 5.56
CA HIS A 45 3.02 12.49 6.06
C HIS A 45 1.76 12.44 6.92
N GLY A 46 0.79 11.59 6.57
CA GLY A 46 -0.45 11.40 7.33
C GLY A 46 -0.37 10.38 8.47
N ALA A 47 0.72 9.64 8.61
CA ALA A 47 0.80 8.49 9.52
C ALA A 47 0.60 8.86 11.00
N TYR A 48 1.16 9.96 11.46
CA TYR A 48 1.02 10.41 12.84
C TYR A 48 -0.39 10.93 13.13
N GLU A 49 -0.96 11.72 12.23
CA GLU A 49 -2.35 12.19 12.32
C GLU A 49 -3.30 10.99 12.36
N PHE A 50 -3.11 10.03 11.48
CA PHE A 50 -3.90 8.81 11.44
C PHE A 50 -3.83 8.03 12.76
N TYR A 51 -2.62 7.84 13.30
CA TYR A 51 -2.43 7.17 14.59
C TYR A 51 -3.17 7.87 15.74
N GLN A 52 -3.08 9.20 15.80
CA GLN A 52 -3.73 9.98 16.85
C GLN A 52 -5.26 9.90 16.77
N ILE A 53 -5.81 10.02 15.56
CA ILE A 53 -7.26 9.93 15.33
C ILE A 53 -7.76 8.52 15.64
N CYS A 54 -7.03 7.48 15.21
CA CYS A 54 -7.38 6.10 15.53
C CYS A 54 -7.42 5.87 17.06
N LYS A 55 -6.46 6.41 17.79
CA LYS A 55 -6.46 6.34 19.27
C LYS A 55 -7.67 7.05 19.88
N GLN A 56 -8.01 8.24 19.40
CA GLN A 56 -9.18 9.01 19.89
C GLN A 56 -10.49 8.28 19.62
N GLU A 57 -10.59 7.62 18.47
CA GLU A 57 -11.80 6.91 18.07
C GLU A 57 -11.80 5.43 18.51
N GLU A 58 -10.79 4.97 19.24
CA GLU A 58 -10.64 3.57 19.71
C GLU A 58 -10.63 2.54 18.56
N VAL A 59 -10.00 2.90 17.44
CA VAL A 59 -9.78 2.04 16.27
C VAL A 59 -8.31 1.63 16.23
N LYS A 60 -8.02 0.37 15.96
CA LYS A 60 -6.65 -0.14 15.83
C LYS A 60 -6.01 0.41 14.55
N PRO A 61 -4.90 1.19 14.63
CA PRO A 61 -4.21 1.71 13.45
C PRO A 61 -3.24 0.68 12.87
N VAL A 62 -3.26 0.51 11.56
CA VAL A 62 -2.23 -0.21 10.81
C VAL A 62 -1.55 0.77 9.87
N ILE A 63 -0.28 1.04 10.14
CA ILE A 63 0.51 1.99 9.35
C ILE A 63 1.33 1.23 8.33
N GLY A 64 1.12 1.55 7.07
CA GLY A 64 1.87 1.04 5.94
C GLY A 64 2.25 2.14 4.96
N MET A 65 2.97 1.75 3.94
CA MET A 65 3.39 2.60 2.83
C MET A 65 3.50 1.76 1.57
N SER A 66 3.03 2.25 0.42
CA SER A 66 3.32 1.62 -0.86
C SER A 66 4.63 2.18 -1.43
N VAL A 67 5.48 1.31 -1.94
CA VAL A 67 6.82 1.64 -2.44
C VAL A 67 7.09 0.94 -3.76
N ASP A 68 7.68 1.68 -4.70
CA ASP A 68 8.16 1.12 -5.94
C ASP A 68 9.55 0.48 -5.73
N VAL A 69 9.63 -0.84 -5.92
CA VAL A 69 10.85 -1.63 -5.69
C VAL A 69 11.39 -2.15 -7.00
N TYR A 70 12.65 -1.85 -7.26
CA TYR A 70 13.39 -2.29 -8.45
C TYR A 70 14.16 -3.58 -8.15
N LEU A 71 13.88 -4.64 -8.89
CA LEU A 71 14.63 -5.90 -8.78
C LEU A 71 15.99 -5.79 -9.46
N ASN A 72 16.04 -5.07 -10.58
CA ASN A 72 17.27 -4.69 -11.28
C ASN A 72 17.12 -3.27 -11.88
N GLN A 73 18.19 -2.72 -12.43
CA GLN A 73 18.23 -1.32 -12.88
C GLN A 73 17.41 -1.02 -14.14
N GLU A 74 17.13 -2.03 -14.95
CA GLU A 74 16.54 -1.88 -16.29
C GLU A 74 15.02 -2.12 -16.32
N GLN A 75 14.44 -2.71 -15.27
CA GLN A 75 13.03 -3.07 -15.23
C GLN A 75 12.16 -1.99 -14.63
N ARG A 76 10.87 -2.01 -15.01
CA ARG A 76 9.84 -1.28 -14.29
C ARG A 76 9.74 -1.82 -12.84
N PRO A 77 9.43 -0.95 -11.85
CA PRO A 77 9.35 -1.40 -10.47
C PRO A 77 8.15 -2.33 -10.24
N LEU A 78 8.25 -3.11 -9.18
CA LEU A 78 7.11 -3.77 -8.55
C LEU A 78 6.61 -2.91 -7.40
N THR A 79 5.30 -2.84 -7.22
CA THR A 79 4.74 -2.16 -6.05
C THR A 79 4.71 -3.09 -4.85
N PHE A 80 5.38 -2.69 -3.77
CA PHE A 80 5.29 -3.32 -2.47
C PHE A 80 4.44 -2.47 -1.54
N TYR A 81 3.55 -3.12 -0.80
CA TYR A 81 2.86 -2.56 0.34
C TYR A 81 3.54 -3.07 1.60
N LEU A 82 4.08 -2.16 2.39
CA LEU A 82 4.89 -2.47 3.56
C LEU A 82 4.12 -2.04 4.81
N TYR A 83 3.87 -2.96 5.74
CA TYR A 83 3.14 -2.66 6.99
C TYR A 83 4.09 -2.77 8.17
N ALA A 84 4.11 -1.75 9.02
CA ALA A 84 4.89 -1.74 10.24
C ALA A 84 4.24 -2.65 11.29
N LYS A 85 4.99 -3.62 11.81
CA LYS A 85 4.53 -4.48 12.92
C LYS A 85 4.46 -3.69 14.23
N ASP A 86 5.42 -2.81 14.44
CA ASP A 86 5.60 -2.02 15.64
C ASP A 86 6.29 -0.68 15.33
N PHE A 87 6.72 0.04 16.35
CA PHE A 87 7.44 1.30 16.17
C PHE A 87 8.78 1.14 15.43
N LYS A 88 9.48 0.02 15.58
CA LYS A 88 10.72 -0.27 14.84
C LYS A 88 10.42 -0.45 13.35
N GLY A 89 9.35 -1.14 13.02
CA GLY A 89 8.84 -1.23 11.66
C GLY A 89 8.48 0.13 11.07
N TYR A 90 7.83 1.00 11.86
CA TYR A 90 7.56 2.37 11.44
C TYR A 90 8.84 3.17 11.15
N GLN A 91 9.88 3.01 11.97
CA GLN A 91 11.19 3.63 11.71
C GLN A 91 11.82 3.10 10.40
N SER A 92 11.67 1.82 10.11
CA SER A 92 12.10 1.24 8.82
C SER A 92 11.37 1.90 7.64
N LEU A 93 10.05 2.11 7.74
CA LEU A 93 9.29 2.82 6.71
C LEU A 93 9.73 4.29 6.55
N VAL A 94 10.03 4.97 7.66
CA VAL A 94 10.57 6.35 7.64
C VAL A 94 11.92 6.39 6.92
N ASN A 95 12.80 5.44 7.15
CA ASN A 95 14.09 5.35 6.46
C ASN A 95 13.91 5.15 4.96
N LEU A 96 13.01 4.27 4.53
CA LEU A 96 12.68 4.09 3.11
C LEU A 96 12.09 5.35 2.49
N SER A 97 11.18 6.04 3.19
CA SER A 97 10.62 7.30 2.72
C SER A 97 11.70 8.39 2.58
N ASN A 98 12.64 8.47 3.51
CA ASN A 98 13.79 9.40 3.43
C ASN A 98 14.69 9.07 2.24
N LEU A 99 15.01 7.80 2.01
CA LEU A 99 15.78 7.35 0.86
C LEU A 99 15.14 7.85 -0.46
N ILE A 100 13.82 7.71 -0.58
CA ILE A 100 13.08 8.13 -1.77
C ILE A 100 13.00 9.66 -1.88
N GLN A 101 12.57 10.32 -0.80
CA GLN A 101 12.18 11.74 -0.85
C GLN A 101 13.37 12.70 -0.72
N LEU A 102 14.36 12.37 0.10
CA LEU A 102 15.51 13.22 0.38
C LEU A 102 16.71 12.83 -0.46
N GLU A 103 17.06 11.55 -0.50
CA GLU A 103 18.24 11.06 -1.20
C GLU A 103 17.98 10.84 -2.70
N LYS A 104 16.70 10.75 -3.11
CA LYS A 104 16.26 10.50 -4.48
C LYS A 104 16.78 9.18 -5.04
N GLU A 105 16.97 8.19 -4.17
CA GLU A 105 17.44 6.88 -4.53
C GLU A 105 16.27 5.92 -4.85
N ARG A 106 16.56 4.92 -5.69
CA ARG A 106 15.62 3.85 -6.00
C ARG A 106 15.63 2.81 -4.90
N VAL A 107 14.45 2.44 -4.42
CA VAL A 107 14.35 1.32 -3.48
C VAL A 107 14.54 0.01 -4.23
N THR A 108 15.40 -0.85 -3.71
CA THR A 108 15.66 -2.19 -4.24
C THR A 108 15.22 -3.25 -3.24
N LEU A 109 15.17 -4.51 -3.68
CA LEU A 109 14.85 -5.62 -2.79
C LEU A 109 15.80 -5.70 -1.57
N LYS A 110 17.08 -5.31 -1.74
CA LYS A 110 18.03 -5.24 -0.63
C LYS A 110 17.56 -4.32 0.49
N HIS A 111 16.99 -3.16 0.17
CA HIS A 111 16.44 -2.24 1.17
C HIS A 111 15.26 -2.86 1.91
N ILE A 112 14.41 -3.64 1.22
CA ILE A 112 13.31 -4.37 1.85
C ILE A 112 13.83 -5.47 2.79
N LEU A 113 14.85 -6.23 2.37
CA LEU A 113 15.49 -7.26 3.19
C LEU A 113 16.16 -6.70 4.46
N GLN A 114 16.63 -5.45 4.40
CA GLN A 114 17.23 -4.75 5.54
C GLN A 114 16.20 -4.06 6.45
N SER A 115 14.94 -3.99 6.01
CA SER A 115 13.86 -3.38 6.79
C SER A 115 13.41 -4.34 7.90
N GLU A 116 13.51 -3.90 9.14
CA GLU A 116 13.14 -4.70 10.30
C GLU A 116 11.68 -4.46 10.69
N GLN A 117 11.02 -5.50 11.21
CA GLN A 117 9.64 -5.43 11.72
C GLN A 117 8.63 -4.89 10.69
N VAL A 118 8.80 -5.28 9.42
CA VAL A 118 7.93 -4.90 8.31
C VAL A 118 7.33 -6.15 7.68
N ILE A 119 6.06 -6.07 7.31
CA ILE A 119 5.36 -7.12 6.55
C ILE A 119 5.27 -6.67 5.10
N PRO A 120 5.96 -7.32 4.15
CA PRO A 120 5.85 -7.00 2.74
C PRO A 120 4.69 -7.75 2.08
N VAL A 121 3.91 -7.00 1.28
CA VAL A 121 2.93 -7.54 0.32
C VAL A 121 3.31 -7.04 -1.05
N VAL A 122 3.59 -7.94 -1.99
CA VAL A 122 3.96 -7.58 -3.36
C VAL A 122 2.76 -7.60 -4.29
N SER A 123 2.68 -6.61 -5.20
CA SER A 123 1.72 -6.59 -6.30
C SER A 123 2.40 -6.97 -7.61
N PHE A 124 1.77 -7.85 -8.37
CA PHE A 124 2.18 -8.20 -9.73
C PHE A 124 1.32 -7.51 -10.80
N TYR A 125 0.24 -6.84 -10.39
CA TYR A 125 -0.64 -6.09 -11.28
C TYR A 125 0.02 -4.82 -11.78
N ASP A 126 -0.22 -4.48 -13.05
CA ASP A 126 0.32 -3.29 -13.73
C ASP A 126 1.86 -3.24 -13.75
N THR A 127 2.50 -4.40 -13.80
CA THR A 127 3.97 -4.54 -13.76
C THR A 127 4.48 -5.35 -14.96
N PHE A 128 5.80 -5.38 -15.11
CA PHE A 128 6.44 -6.24 -16.12
C PHE A 128 6.18 -7.75 -15.91
N VAL A 129 5.76 -8.16 -14.71
CA VAL A 129 5.38 -9.57 -14.43
C VAL A 129 4.14 -9.96 -15.23
N GLU A 130 3.20 -9.05 -15.41
CA GLU A 130 2.02 -9.27 -16.23
C GLU A 130 2.39 -9.55 -17.71
N GLU A 131 3.40 -8.84 -18.22
CA GLU A 131 3.94 -9.10 -19.55
C GLU A 131 4.60 -10.49 -19.67
N LEU A 132 5.36 -10.90 -18.61
CA LEU A 132 5.96 -12.23 -18.58
C LEU A 132 4.91 -13.34 -18.51
N ILE A 133 3.82 -13.12 -17.79
CA ILE A 133 2.68 -14.05 -17.74
C ILE A 133 2.03 -14.15 -19.12
N TYR A 134 1.81 -13.02 -19.79
CA TYR A 134 1.26 -12.99 -21.15
C TYR A 134 2.14 -13.73 -22.17
N LEU A 135 3.46 -13.61 -22.03
CA LEU A 135 4.45 -14.28 -22.88
C LEU A 135 4.73 -15.73 -22.47
N ASP A 136 4.13 -16.21 -21.40
CA ASP A 136 4.36 -17.53 -20.77
C ASP A 136 5.84 -17.82 -20.47
N ASP A 137 6.61 -16.77 -20.09
CA ASP A 137 8.02 -16.92 -19.73
C ASP A 137 8.16 -17.51 -18.29
N GLN A 138 7.88 -18.81 -18.18
CA GLN A 138 7.90 -19.53 -16.91
C GLN A 138 9.28 -19.50 -16.24
N HIS A 139 10.37 -19.42 -17.00
CA HIS A 139 11.72 -19.34 -16.43
C HIS A 139 11.91 -18.07 -15.62
N LYS A 140 11.65 -16.89 -16.23
CA LYS A 140 11.76 -15.60 -15.54
C LYS A 140 10.75 -15.45 -14.40
N LEU A 141 9.53 -15.97 -14.58
CA LEU A 141 8.50 -15.97 -13.52
C LEU A 141 8.97 -16.75 -12.30
N ASN A 142 9.60 -17.92 -12.49
CA ASN A 142 10.17 -18.69 -11.39
C ASN A 142 11.34 -17.97 -10.72
N GLU A 143 12.25 -17.37 -11.48
CA GLU A 143 13.36 -16.57 -10.93
C GLU A 143 12.85 -15.42 -10.05
N ILE A 144 11.78 -14.74 -10.45
CA ILE A 144 11.16 -13.68 -9.66
C ILE A 144 10.60 -14.23 -8.35
N VAL A 145 9.85 -15.34 -8.41
CA VAL A 145 9.28 -15.97 -7.22
C VAL A 145 10.39 -16.44 -6.28
N ASP A 146 11.45 -17.05 -6.82
CA ASP A 146 12.61 -17.50 -6.04
C ASP A 146 13.37 -16.33 -5.40
N THR A 147 13.42 -15.19 -6.08
CA THR A 147 13.97 -13.96 -5.52
C THR A 147 13.20 -13.51 -4.28
N PHE A 148 11.87 -13.64 -4.28
CA PHE A 148 11.05 -13.31 -3.11
C PHE A 148 11.13 -14.35 -1.99
N ASN A 149 11.53 -15.58 -2.26
CA ASN A 149 11.79 -16.57 -1.23
C ASN A 149 12.96 -16.19 -0.30
N GLN A 150 13.77 -15.18 -0.66
CA GLN A 150 14.75 -14.55 0.24
C GLN A 150 14.07 -13.75 1.37
N LEU A 151 12.84 -13.28 1.15
CA LEU A 151 12.01 -12.68 2.19
C LEU A 151 11.49 -13.81 3.08
N GLN A 152 11.77 -13.78 4.38
CA GLN A 152 11.34 -14.82 5.33
C GLN A 152 9.82 -14.99 5.32
N HIS A 153 9.10 -13.87 5.26
CA HIS A 153 7.64 -13.82 5.19
C HIS A 153 7.23 -12.72 4.22
N PHE A 154 6.45 -13.07 3.21
CA PHE A 154 5.82 -12.12 2.31
C PHE A 154 4.43 -12.61 1.91
N TYR A 155 3.59 -11.67 1.54
CA TYR A 155 2.29 -11.92 0.95
C TYR A 155 2.24 -11.41 -0.50
N VAL A 156 1.26 -11.88 -1.24
CA VAL A 156 1.03 -11.46 -2.62
C VAL A 156 -0.37 -10.88 -2.72
N LYS A 157 -0.47 -9.65 -3.24
CA LYS A 157 -1.75 -8.99 -3.46
C LYS A 157 -2.56 -9.76 -4.49
N VAL A 158 -3.83 -10.01 -4.20
CA VAL A 158 -4.85 -10.33 -5.19
C VAL A 158 -5.93 -9.25 -5.16
N ASP A 159 -6.25 -8.71 -6.34
CA ASP A 159 -7.27 -7.67 -6.52
C ASP A 159 -8.30 -8.13 -7.53
N PRO A 160 -9.44 -8.66 -7.07
CA PRO A 160 -10.45 -9.21 -7.96
C PRO A 160 -11.23 -8.17 -8.76
N ILE A 161 -11.27 -6.90 -8.32
CA ILE A 161 -11.97 -5.81 -9.05
C ILE A 161 -11.25 -5.52 -10.36
N THR A 162 -9.95 -5.42 -10.29
CA THR A 162 -9.09 -5.19 -11.46
C THR A 162 -9.08 -6.39 -12.39
N SER A 163 -9.53 -7.54 -11.91
CA SER A 163 -9.09 -8.84 -12.40
C SER A 163 -10.17 -9.83 -12.79
N SER A 164 -11.42 -9.44 -12.98
CA SER A 164 -12.46 -10.41 -13.44
C SER A 164 -12.07 -11.12 -14.76
N LYS A 165 -10.96 -10.72 -15.39
CA LYS A 165 -10.34 -11.36 -16.55
C LYS A 165 -8.81 -11.12 -16.57
N ASN A 166 -8.16 -10.91 -15.43
CA ASN A 166 -6.75 -10.57 -15.42
C ASN A 166 -5.89 -11.83 -15.41
N LEU A 167 -4.95 -11.89 -16.36
CA LEU A 167 -3.97 -12.97 -16.50
C LEU A 167 -3.22 -13.28 -15.20
N VAL A 168 -2.92 -12.26 -14.38
CA VAL A 168 -2.25 -12.43 -13.09
C VAL A 168 -3.09 -13.27 -12.14
N THR A 169 -4.40 -13.04 -12.08
CA THR A 169 -5.32 -13.80 -11.22
C THR A 169 -5.46 -15.24 -11.70
N GLU A 170 -5.56 -15.46 -13.00
CA GLU A 170 -5.58 -16.80 -13.60
C GLU A 170 -4.26 -17.53 -13.31
N TRP A 171 -3.14 -16.88 -13.48
CA TRP A 171 -1.84 -17.43 -13.18
C TRP A 171 -1.70 -17.85 -11.71
N PHE A 172 -2.21 -17.05 -10.77
CA PHE A 172 -2.25 -17.44 -9.35
C PHE A 172 -3.02 -18.73 -9.11
N SER A 173 -4.06 -19.02 -9.93
CA SER A 173 -4.82 -20.24 -9.81
C SER A 173 -4.00 -21.48 -10.12
N THR A 174 -2.94 -21.37 -10.91
CA THR A 174 -2.03 -22.46 -11.29
C THR A 174 -0.85 -22.63 -10.31
N ARG A 175 -0.59 -21.63 -9.45
CA ARG A 175 0.58 -21.58 -8.54
C ARG A 175 0.21 -21.93 -7.10
N ASN A 176 0.35 -23.19 -6.73
CA ASN A 176 0.03 -23.66 -5.37
C ASN A 176 0.96 -23.08 -4.29
N ASP A 177 2.20 -22.72 -4.65
CA ASP A 177 3.18 -22.07 -3.80
C ASP A 177 2.74 -20.66 -3.39
N LEU A 178 2.14 -19.90 -4.31
CA LEU A 178 1.65 -18.55 -4.07
C LEU A 178 0.25 -18.50 -3.45
N LYS A 179 -0.62 -19.48 -3.73
CA LYS A 179 -2.00 -19.53 -3.18
C LYS A 179 -2.05 -19.37 -1.66
N LYS A 180 -1.04 -19.91 -0.96
CA LYS A 180 -0.94 -19.81 0.51
C LYS A 180 -0.51 -18.43 0.99
N ARG A 181 -0.09 -17.55 0.09
CA ARG A 181 0.41 -16.20 0.38
C ARG A 181 -0.52 -15.09 -0.12
N LEU A 182 -1.59 -15.43 -0.86
CA LEU A 182 -2.51 -14.44 -1.43
C LEU A 182 -3.26 -13.70 -0.33
N VAL A 183 -3.26 -12.37 -0.41
CA VAL A 183 -4.06 -11.49 0.44
C VAL A 183 -4.93 -10.59 -0.44
N LEU A 184 -6.22 -10.52 -0.11
CA LEU A 184 -7.18 -9.69 -0.84
C LEU A 184 -6.94 -8.21 -0.49
N MET A 185 -6.72 -7.39 -1.52
CA MET A 185 -6.49 -5.96 -1.37
C MET A 185 -7.16 -5.20 -2.51
N CYS A 186 -8.12 -4.35 -2.17
CA CYS A 186 -8.77 -3.44 -3.12
C CYS A 186 -8.11 -2.06 -3.02
N ASP A 187 -7.90 -1.38 -4.15
CA ASP A 187 -7.28 -0.05 -4.20
C ASP A 187 -8.28 1.05 -3.82
N VAL A 188 -8.42 1.29 -2.52
CA VAL A 188 -9.37 2.26 -1.98
C VAL A 188 -8.84 3.68 -2.15
N ARG A 189 -9.57 4.51 -2.91
CA ARG A 189 -9.20 5.89 -3.27
C ARG A 189 -10.21 6.94 -2.81
N TYR A 190 -11.42 6.54 -2.47
CA TYR A 190 -12.51 7.39 -1.97
C TYR A 190 -13.41 6.60 -1.03
N LEU A 191 -14.24 7.27 -0.20
CA LEU A 191 -14.97 6.57 0.86
C LEU A 191 -16.30 5.98 0.37
N LYS A 192 -17.08 6.75 -0.37
CA LYS A 192 -18.44 6.38 -0.78
C LYS A 192 -18.57 6.43 -2.30
N VAL A 193 -19.49 5.67 -2.84
CA VAL A 193 -19.82 5.70 -4.28
C VAL A 193 -20.10 7.11 -4.79
N SER A 194 -20.76 7.96 -3.96
CA SER A 194 -21.02 9.37 -4.28
C SER A 194 -19.76 10.20 -4.53
N ASP A 195 -18.63 9.82 -3.93
CA ASP A 195 -17.39 10.59 -3.97
C ASP A 195 -16.60 10.32 -5.27
N ARG A 196 -17.05 9.35 -6.06
CA ARG A 196 -16.41 8.93 -7.30
C ARG A 196 -16.17 10.08 -8.27
N VAL A 197 -17.16 10.95 -8.44
CA VAL A 197 -17.08 12.08 -9.39
C VAL A 197 -15.94 13.04 -9.02
N GLY A 198 -15.81 13.35 -7.72
CA GLY A 198 -14.71 14.18 -7.20
C GLY A 198 -13.36 13.51 -7.37
N PHE A 199 -13.29 12.21 -7.12
CA PHE A 199 -12.09 11.43 -7.32
C PHE A 199 -11.67 11.36 -8.81
N GLU A 200 -12.61 11.11 -9.73
CA GLU A 200 -12.33 11.07 -11.17
C GLU A 200 -11.75 12.40 -11.68
N ALA A 201 -12.27 13.53 -11.19
CA ALA A 201 -11.73 14.85 -11.53
C ALA A 201 -10.30 15.05 -11.00
N LEU A 202 -10.06 14.67 -9.74
CA LEU A 202 -8.74 14.73 -9.12
C LEU A 202 -7.72 13.85 -9.86
N TYR A 203 -8.12 12.62 -10.18
CA TYR A 203 -7.26 11.66 -10.87
C TYR A 203 -6.97 12.05 -12.32
N ALA A 204 -7.95 12.68 -13.00
CA ALA A 204 -7.72 13.25 -14.33
C ALA A 204 -6.63 14.34 -14.31
N MET A 205 -6.58 15.16 -13.25
CA MET A 205 -5.49 16.14 -13.05
C MET A 205 -4.15 15.42 -12.82
N HIS A 206 -4.13 14.35 -12.01
CA HIS A 206 -2.93 13.54 -11.77
C HIS A 206 -2.35 12.96 -13.06
N GLN A 207 -3.22 12.42 -13.92
CA GLN A 207 -2.84 11.80 -15.19
C GLN A 207 -2.67 12.80 -16.34
N SER A 208 -2.89 14.10 -16.10
CA SER A 208 -2.90 15.14 -17.14
C SER A 208 -3.81 14.78 -18.32
N THR A 209 -5.00 14.25 -18.01
CA THR A 209 -5.98 13.76 -18.99
C THR A 209 -7.37 14.32 -18.69
N THR A 210 -8.38 13.88 -19.44
CA THR A 210 -9.78 14.29 -19.23
C THR A 210 -10.55 13.32 -18.34
N VAL A 211 -11.57 13.80 -17.62
CA VAL A 211 -12.47 12.95 -16.81
C VAL A 211 -13.12 11.86 -17.67
N SER A 212 -13.42 12.15 -18.94
CA SER A 212 -14.00 11.16 -19.86
C SER A 212 -13.03 10.00 -20.16
N ASN A 213 -11.73 10.27 -20.21
CA ASN A 213 -10.73 9.23 -20.39
C ASN A 213 -10.60 8.38 -19.12
N VAL A 214 -10.51 9.02 -17.94
CA VAL A 214 -10.48 8.33 -16.65
C VAL A 214 -11.67 7.38 -16.49
N ARG A 215 -12.87 7.79 -16.89
CA ARG A 215 -14.08 6.93 -16.83
C ARG A 215 -14.03 5.70 -17.72
N ARG A 216 -13.20 5.71 -18.75
CA ARG A 216 -13.00 4.56 -19.66
C ARG A 216 -11.97 3.57 -19.12
N GLU A 217 -11.11 4.01 -18.21
CA GLU A 217 -10.13 3.14 -17.58
C GLU A 217 -10.82 2.26 -16.54
N ALA A 218 -10.69 0.94 -16.70
CA ALA A 218 -11.35 -0.02 -15.81
C ALA A 218 -10.80 -0.02 -14.38
N ASN A 219 -9.59 0.54 -14.16
CA ASN A 219 -8.77 0.32 -12.97
C ASN A 219 -8.43 1.60 -12.21
N VAL A 220 -9.39 2.48 -12.00
CA VAL A 220 -9.13 3.80 -11.41
C VAL A 220 -9.19 3.79 -9.86
N GLY A 221 -9.22 2.63 -9.23
CA GLY A 221 -9.45 2.50 -7.80
C GLY A 221 -10.93 2.41 -7.43
N THR A 222 -11.21 2.13 -6.17
CA THR A 222 -12.58 1.87 -5.69
C THR A 222 -12.91 2.70 -4.45
N HIS A 223 -14.20 2.74 -4.11
CA HIS A 223 -14.65 3.18 -2.78
C HIS A 223 -14.31 2.14 -1.72
N LEU A 224 -14.50 2.52 -0.46
CA LEU A 224 -14.36 1.60 0.66
C LEU A 224 -15.51 0.60 0.62
N LEU A 225 -15.24 -0.60 0.08
CA LEU A 225 -16.24 -1.65 -0.08
C LEU A 225 -16.70 -2.17 1.27
N THR A 226 -17.99 -2.39 1.40
CA THR A 226 -18.56 -3.14 2.53
C THR A 226 -18.26 -4.64 2.39
N LEU A 227 -18.36 -5.37 3.49
CA LEU A 227 -18.14 -6.81 3.47
C LEU A 227 -19.11 -7.53 2.52
N ASN A 228 -20.36 -7.05 2.43
CA ASN A 228 -21.37 -7.63 1.51
C ASN A 228 -20.97 -7.41 0.05
N GLU A 229 -20.52 -6.21 -0.32
CA GLU A 229 -20.04 -5.92 -1.67
C GLU A 229 -18.81 -6.78 -2.02
N ILE A 230 -17.91 -7.01 -1.07
CA ILE A 230 -16.75 -7.89 -1.27
C ILE A 230 -17.23 -9.34 -1.55
N VAL A 231 -18.17 -9.85 -0.76
CA VAL A 231 -18.69 -11.23 -0.93
C VAL A 231 -19.47 -11.37 -2.23
N GLU A 232 -20.29 -10.36 -2.60
CA GLU A 232 -21.05 -10.36 -3.84
C GLU A 232 -20.15 -10.29 -5.08
N GLN A 233 -19.11 -9.48 -5.02
CA GLN A 233 -18.21 -9.28 -6.17
C GLN A 233 -17.19 -10.41 -6.34
N PHE A 234 -16.71 -11.01 -5.25
CA PHE A 234 -15.58 -11.93 -5.28
C PHE A 234 -15.90 -13.38 -5.00
N GLY A 235 -17.11 -13.67 -4.50
CA GLY A 235 -17.53 -15.02 -4.20
C GLY A 235 -16.72 -15.68 -3.06
N GLN A 236 -16.93 -17.00 -2.90
CA GLN A 236 -16.28 -17.77 -1.84
C GLN A 236 -14.83 -18.18 -2.16
N ASP A 237 -14.43 -18.13 -3.40
CA ASP A 237 -13.09 -18.58 -3.83
C ASP A 237 -11.95 -17.80 -3.17
N TRP A 238 -12.21 -16.54 -2.75
CA TRP A 238 -11.25 -15.65 -2.14
C TRP A 238 -11.34 -15.55 -0.61
N GLU A 239 -12.17 -16.37 0.03
CA GLU A 239 -12.36 -16.33 1.49
C GLU A 239 -11.04 -16.46 2.27
N ARG A 240 -10.13 -17.31 1.82
CA ARG A 240 -8.81 -17.47 2.46
C ARG A 240 -7.94 -16.22 2.30
N ALA A 241 -7.99 -15.58 1.13
CA ALA A 241 -7.25 -14.35 0.88
C ALA A 241 -7.84 -13.17 1.68
N GLN A 242 -9.17 -13.13 1.86
CA GLN A 242 -9.84 -12.18 2.75
C GLN A 242 -9.40 -12.36 4.21
N LYS A 243 -9.40 -13.58 4.74
CA LYS A 243 -8.96 -13.88 6.11
C LYS A 243 -7.52 -13.46 6.36
N ARG A 244 -6.65 -13.56 5.35
CA ARG A 244 -5.25 -13.12 5.49
C ARG A 244 -5.09 -11.63 5.66
N SER A 245 -6.05 -10.79 5.24
CA SER A 245 -6.00 -9.38 5.58
C SER A 245 -6.02 -9.16 7.10
N VAL A 246 -6.75 -9.99 7.82
CA VAL A 246 -6.78 -9.98 9.30
C VAL A 246 -5.49 -10.56 9.88
N GLU A 247 -4.97 -11.66 9.30
CA GLU A 247 -3.69 -12.23 9.74
C GLU A 247 -2.53 -11.22 9.63
N VAL A 248 -2.52 -10.38 8.60
CA VAL A 248 -1.55 -9.28 8.45
C VAL A 248 -1.71 -8.25 9.56
N VAL A 249 -2.95 -7.84 9.82
CA VAL A 249 -3.28 -6.81 10.82
C VAL A 249 -3.01 -7.30 12.24
N ASP A 250 -3.23 -8.57 12.53
CA ASP A 250 -3.01 -9.17 13.86
C ASP A 250 -1.51 -9.18 14.24
N GLN A 251 -0.62 -9.12 13.25
CA GLN A 251 0.82 -8.98 13.48
C GLN A 251 1.26 -7.53 13.73
N CYS A 252 0.36 -6.55 13.58
CA CYS A 252 0.67 -5.12 13.72
C CYS A 252 0.18 -4.61 15.07
N GLU A 253 1.11 -4.17 15.93
CA GLU A 253 0.83 -3.58 17.24
C GLU A 253 1.58 -2.25 17.37
N MET A 254 0.97 -1.20 16.78
CA MET A 254 1.59 0.12 16.73
C MET A 254 1.42 0.87 18.06
N THR A 255 2.53 1.22 18.68
CA THR A 255 2.58 2.15 19.80
C THR A 255 3.63 3.21 19.53
N MET A 256 3.20 4.42 19.23
CA MET A 256 4.13 5.54 19.11
C MET A 256 4.56 6.03 20.51
N PRO A 257 5.86 6.26 20.72
CA PRO A 257 6.35 6.75 22.00
C PRO A 257 5.75 8.13 22.30
N ASN A 258 5.26 8.29 23.52
CA ASN A 258 4.71 9.56 23.99
C ASN A 258 5.85 10.49 24.47
N ASN A 259 6.83 10.68 23.60
CA ASN A 259 7.89 11.62 23.87
C ASN A 259 7.31 13.02 23.62
N GLY A 260 7.22 13.84 24.66
CA GLY A 260 6.86 15.25 24.53
C GLY A 260 7.66 15.92 23.41
N LEU A 261 7.39 17.17 23.10
CA LEU A 261 8.07 17.91 22.02
C LEU A 261 9.59 17.72 22.08
N ILE A 262 10.12 16.84 21.21
CA ILE A 262 11.55 16.68 21.03
C ILE A 262 11.98 17.79 20.06
N PHE A 263 12.43 18.92 20.61
CA PHE A 263 13.13 19.90 19.80
C PHE A 263 14.47 19.28 19.35
N ARG A 264 14.57 18.82 18.11
CA ARG A 264 15.89 18.57 17.52
C ARG A 264 16.64 19.91 17.48
N HIS A 265 17.69 20.03 18.26
CA HIS A 265 18.69 21.06 18.01
C HIS A 265 19.25 20.85 16.59
N ILE A 266 18.72 21.60 15.63
CA ILE A 266 19.34 21.73 14.31
C ILE A 266 20.65 22.48 14.57
N ARG A 267 21.76 21.76 14.70
CA ARG A 267 23.09 22.37 14.58
C ARG A 267 23.14 22.94 13.15
N ARG A 268 22.88 24.23 12.98
CA ARG A 268 23.29 24.94 11.79
C ARG A 268 24.79 24.70 11.66
N ARG A 269 25.21 23.87 10.71
CA ARG A 269 26.56 24.03 10.14
C ARG A 269 26.52 25.41 9.51
N MET A 270 27.13 26.37 10.19
CA MET A 270 27.50 27.64 9.59
C MET A 270 28.45 27.29 8.45
N VAL A 271 27.93 27.27 7.23
CA VAL A 271 28.75 27.35 6.05
C VAL A 271 29.25 28.81 6.04
N TYR A 272 30.42 29.02 6.56
CA TYR A 272 31.20 30.24 6.25
C TYR A 272 31.57 30.12 4.77
N LEU A 273 30.68 30.53 3.89
CA LEU A 273 30.98 30.84 2.51
C LEU A 273 31.43 32.30 2.51
N LEU A 274 32.77 32.47 2.59
CA LEU A 274 33.56 33.45 1.88
C LEU A 274 32.83 34.74 1.46
N MET A 275 32.93 35.75 2.27
CA MET A 275 33.07 37.10 1.77
C MET A 275 34.58 37.43 1.79
N ASN A 276 35.24 37.14 0.68
CA ASN A 276 36.42 37.83 0.23
C ASN A 276 36.09 38.36 -1.17
N ILE A 277 35.70 39.58 -1.25
CA ILE A 277 36.11 40.60 -2.23
C ILE A 277 35.89 41.95 -1.56
#